data_b9f7e20a992758bd185a75dff0efb41f
#
_entry.id   b9f7e20a992758bd185a75dff0efb41f
#
_cell.length_a   1.000
_cell.length_b   1.000
_cell.length_c   1.000
_cell.angle_alpha   90.00
_cell.angle_beta   90.00
_cell.angle_gamma   90.00
#
_symmetry.space_group_name_H-M   'P 1'
#
loop_
_entity.id
_entity.type
_entity.pdbx_description
1 polymer ?
#
loop_
_entity_poly.entity_id
_entity_poly.type
_entity_poly.pdbx_seq_one_letter_code
_entity_poly.pdbx_strand_id
1 'polypeptide(L)'
;KNIVNAANSVIDHNKNKIDKEVWTDNDFGDRIEITSNQSDIGEARGLCQKITSLNNTSFSEIAILYRTNAQSRPIEDSLRLNKIPYQIFGGVSFYNRKEIKDVLAYLRVIINSSDEESLKRIINYPARGIGQVTINKIIIAAQKHNLTLYDTIKNHKELSIGFSGSVSIKLQNFIELIDVLKIENQKLNAFDLTKEVIDKVRIIDELKKDESPEGISRIENVQELLNGIRDFIEDQKEIVDSNDNLSEFLSTVSLSTDFDLNNPDEDKVSLMTLHLSKGLEFRHVFIVGLEEDLFPSALSYNTRSELEEERRLFYVGX
;
A
#
# COMPACT_ATOMS: atom_id res chain seq x y z
N LYS A 1 7.21 0.07 34.80
CA LYS A 1 7.96 -1.18 35.15
C LYS A 1 7.50 -2.37 34.30
N ASN A 2 6.19 -2.56 34.05
CA ASN A 2 5.67 -3.71 33.29
C ASN A 2 6.32 -3.82 31.90
N ILE A 3 6.39 -2.72 31.14
CA ILE A 3 6.97 -2.69 29.79
C ILE A 3 8.47 -3.02 29.86
N VAL A 4 9.21 -2.36 30.76
CA VAL A 4 10.66 -2.57 30.90
C VAL A 4 10.97 -4.03 31.27
N ASN A 5 10.21 -4.61 32.18
CA ASN A 5 10.40 -6.02 32.58
C ASN A 5 10.12 -6.97 31.40
N ALA A 6 9.06 -6.72 30.63
CA ALA A 6 8.75 -7.52 29.45
C ALA A 6 9.85 -7.38 28.37
N ALA A 7 10.30 -6.16 28.10
CA ALA A 7 11.37 -5.90 27.12
C ALA A 7 12.67 -6.62 27.53
N ASN A 8 13.08 -6.51 28.80
CA ASN A 8 14.27 -7.22 29.30
C ASN A 8 14.09 -8.72 29.13
N SER A 9 12.93 -9.28 29.49
CA SER A 9 12.64 -10.72 29.33
C SER A 9 12.75 -11.17 27.87
N VAL A 10 12.27 -10.37 26.93
CA VAL A 10 12.34 -10.69 25.49
C VAL A 10 13.79 -10.72 25.01
N ILE A 11 14.58 -9.68 25.31
CA ILE A 11 15.97 -9.58 24.81
C ILE A 11 16.90 -10.60 25.49
N ASP A 12 16.56 -11.10 26.65
CA ASP A 12 17.33 -12.12 27.37
C ASP A 12 17.46 -13.42 26.57
N HIS A 13 16.57 -13.69 25.64
CA HIS A 13 16.62 -14.85 24.75
C HIS A 13 17.72 -14.74 23.66
N ASN A 14 18.30 -13.55 23.46
CA ASN A 14 19.41 -13.36 22.53
C ASN A 14 20.74 -13.76 23.20
N LYS A 15 21.54 -14.56 22.49
CA LYS A 15 22.91 -14.90 22.96
C LYS A 15 23.88 -13.75 22.72
N ASN A 16 23.75 -13.08 21.59
CA ASN A 16 24.60 -11.95 21.20
C ASN A 16 23.93 -10.64 21.64
N LYS A 17 23.89 -10.37 22.93
CA LYS A 17 23.37 -9.14 23.50
C LYS A 17 24.44 -8.40 24.27
N ILE A 18 24.28 -7.11 24.41
CA ILE A 18 25.04 -6.29 25.35
C ILE A 18 24.46 -6.55 26.75
N ASP A 19 25.29 -6.93 27.70
CA ASP A 19 24.87 -7.15 29.08
C ASP A 19 24.51 -5.81 29.71
N LYS A 20 23.26 -5.40 29.49
CA LYS A 20 22.69 -4.16 30.02
C LYS A 20 21.24 -4.43 30.39
N GLU A 21 20.93 -4.22 31.65
CA GLU A 21 19.56 -4.27 32.14
C GLU A 21 18.99 -2.86 32.13
N VAL A 22 17.93 -2.66 31.36
CA VAL A 22 17.21 -1.39 31.36
C VAL A 22 16.30 -1.37 32.57
N TRP A 23 16.26 -0.24 33.25
CA TRP A 23 15.45 -0.05 34.47
C TRP A 23 14.73 1.31 34.42
N THR A 24 13.76 1.49 35.28
CA THR A 24 12.99 2.73 35.41
C THR A 24 12.54 2.95 36.86
N ASP A 25 12.55 4.18 37.28
CA ASP A 25 12.00 4.61 38.59
C ASP A 25 10.46 4.74 38.56
N ASN A 26 9.86 4.81 37.36
CA ASN A 26 8.41 4.91 37.21
C ASN A 26 7.70 3.75 37.92
N ASP A 27 6.50 4.01 38.42
CA ASP A 27 5.64 3.01 39.06
C ASP A 27 5.18 1.93 38.07
N PHE A 28 4.60 0.86 38.57
CA PHE A 28 3.89 -0.11 37.74
C PHE A 28 2.69 0.58 37.09
N GLY A 29 2.65 0.59 35.79
CA GLY A 29 1.50 1.05 35.02
C GLY A 29 0.54 -0.10 34.73
N ASP A 30 -0.29 0.07 33.72
CA ASP A 30 -1.21 -0.96 33.26
C ASP A 30 -0.45 -2.19 32.77
N ARG A 31 -1.13 -3.33 32.79
CA ARG A 31 -0.57 -4.56 32.24
C ARG A 31 -0.54 -4.50 30.73
N ILE A 32 0.46 -5.15 30.14
CA ILE A 32 0.49 -5.37 28.69
C ILE A 32 -0.67 -6.30 28.35
N GLU A 33 -1.48 -5.91 27.39
CA GLU A 33 -2.60 -6.69 26.91
C GLU A 33 -2.22 -7.37 25.59
N ILE A 34 -2.52 -8.66 25.48
CA ILE A 34 -2.31 -9.44 24.26
C ILE A 34 -3.69 -9.88 23.78
N THR A 35 -4.02 -9.54 22.54
CA THR A 35 -5.29 -9.93 21.91
C THR A 35 -5.01 -10.82 20.70
N SER A 36 -5.86 -11.82 20.50
CA SER A 36 -5.82 -12.69 19.33
C SER A 36 -7.02 -12.40 18.44
N ASN A 37 -6.77 -12.31 17.15
CA ASN A 37 -7.81 -12.06 16.15
C ASN A 37 -7.73 -13.13 15.06
N GLN A 38 -8.84 -13.35 14.33
CA GLN A 38 -8.92 -14.37 13.30
C GLN A 38 -8.36 -13.91 11.95
N SER A 39 -8.18 -12.60 11.78
CA SER A 39 -7.68 -11.99 10.55
C SER A 39 -7.10 -10.61 10.83
N ASP A 40 -6.33 -10.09 9.88
CA ASP A 40 -5.80 -8.73 9.89
C ASP A 40 -6.92 -7.67 9.93
N ILE A 41 -8.02 -7.90 9.21
CA ILE A 41 -9.21 -7.03 9.26
C ILE A 41 -9.82 -7.05 10.66
N GLY A 42 -9.93 -8.24 11.27
CA GLY A 42 -10.40 -8.40 12.65
C GLY A 42 -9.51 -7.66 13.64
N GLU A 43 -8.18 -7.77 13.47
CA GLU A 43 -7.19 -7.06 14.28
C GLU A 43 -7.38 -5.54 14.15
N ALA A 44 -7.51 -5.03 12.91
CA ALA A 44 -7.68 -3.61 12.64
C ALA A 44 -8.99 -3.05 13.25
N ARG A 45 -10.09 -3.82 13.18
CA ARG A 45 -11.38 -3.45 13.79
C ARG A 45 -11.26 -3.41 15.33
N GLY A 46 -10.67 -4.44 15.92
CA GLY A 46 -10.44 -4.52 17.38
C GLY A 46 -9.57 -3.37 17.87
N LEU A 47 -8.53 -3.04 17.10
CA LEU A 47 -7.65 -1.91 17.37
C LEU A 47 -8.44 -0.59 17.39
N CYS A 48 -9.30 -0.32 16.41
CA CYS A 48 -10.12 0.89 16.38
C CYS A 48 -11.08 0.96 17.58
N GLN A 49 -11.67 -0.15 17.97
CA GLN A 49 -12.53 -0.22 19.16
C GLN A 49 -11.73 0.14 20.43
N LYS A 50 -10.51 -0.37 20.54
CA LYS A 50 -9.63 -0.05 21.68
C LYS A 50 -9.31 1.44 21.69
N ILE A 51 -8.89 2.02 20.55
CA ILE A 51 -8.56 3.45 20.43
C ILE A 51 -9.75 4.31 20.87
N THR A 52 -10.95 4.00 20.37
CA THR A 52 -12.15 4.79 20.74
C THR A 52 -12.57 4.63 22.19
N SER A 53 -12.16 3.55 22.86
CA SER A 53 -12.43 3.32 24.27
C SER A 53 -11.47 4.06 25.21
N LEU A 54 -10.35 4.59 24.69
CA LEU A 54 -9.37 5.33 25.51
C LEU A 54 -9.94 6.71 25.87
N ASN A 55 -10.32 6.86 27.13
CA ASN A 55 -10.87 8.11 27.65
C ASN A 55 -9.75 9.11 27.96
N ASN A 56 -9.97 10.38 27.64
CA ASN A 56 -9.05 11.49 27.94
C ASN A 56 -7.65 11.28 27.33
N THR A 57 -7.59 10.71 26.11
CA THR A 57 -6.35 10.49 25.37
C THR A 57 -6.45 11.21 24.03
N SER A 58 -5.47 12.05 23.70
CA SER A 58 -5.33 12.64 22.36
C SER A 58 -4.85 11.56 21.38
N PHE A 59 -5.31 11.62 20.15
CA PHE A 59 -4.84 10.71 19.10
C PHE A 59 -3.31 10.80 18.88
N SER A 60 -2.73 11.98 19.07
CA SER A 60 -1.28 12.20 18.97
C SER A 60 -0.48 11.46 20.06
N GLU A 61 -1.12 11.00 21.12
CA GLU A 61 -0.50 10.17 22.18
C GLU A 61 -0.48 8.68 21.82
N ILE A 62 -1.03 8.30 20.64
CA ILE A 62 -1.23 6.90 20.23
C ILE A 62 -0.35 6.58 19.04
N ALA A 63 0.39 5.47 19.10
CA ALA A 63 1.14 4.91 17.98
C ALA A 63 0.70 3.49 17.67
N ILE A 64 0.63 3.18 16.38
CA ILE A 64 0.40 1.83 15.84
C ILE A 64 1.68 1.43 15.12
N LEU A 65 2.32 0.38 15.58
CA LEU A 65 3.60 -0.10 15.08
C LEU A 65 3.42 -1.44 14.36
N TYR A 66 4.00 -1.55 13.18
CA TYR A 66 3.95 -2.76 12.37
C TYR A 66 5.34 -3.10 11.82
N ARG A 67 5.51 -4.34 11.34
CA ARG A 67 6.80 -4.82 10.84
C ARG A 67 7.09 -4.33 9.41
N THR A 68 6.08 -4.37 8.52
CA THR A 68 6.24 -3.99 7.11
C THR A 68 5.18 -2.97 6.70
N ASN A 69 5.51 -2.18 5.70
CA ASN A 69 4.62 -1.13 5.18
C ASN A 69 3.28 -1.69 4.66
N ALA A 70 3.29 -2.88 4.08
CA ALA A 70 2.07 -3.51 3.55
C ALA A 70 0.99 -3.68 4.63
N GLN A 71 1.39 -3.95 5.88
CA GLN A 71 0.45 -4.12 6.99
C GLN A 71 -0.39 -2.89 7.31
N SER A 72 0.00 -1.70 6.80
CA SER A 72 -0.77 -0.47 7.10
C SER A 72 -2.15 -0.46 6.45
N ARG A 73 -2.37 -1.13 5.30
CA ARG A 73 -3.63 -1.03 4.54
C ARG A 73 -4.88 -1.36 5.37
N PRO A 74 -5.02 -2.55 5.96
CA PRO A 74 -6.24 -2.84 6.71
C PRO A 74 -6.42 -1.92 7.92
N ILE A 75 -5.34 -1.45 8.53
CA ILE A 75 -5.38 -0.48 9.63
C ILE A 75 -5.89 0.87 9.12
N GLU A 76 -5.32 1.38 8.02
CA GLU A 76 -5.74 2.65 7.40
C GLU A 76 -7.22 2.59 7.01
N ASP A 77 -7.64 1.49 6.36
CA ASP A 77 -9.04 1.30 5.95
C ASP A 77 -9.98 1.32 7.19
N SER A 78 -9.59 0.62 8.26
CA SER A 78 -10.40 0.58 9.50
C SER A 78 -10.45 1.94 10.20
N LEU A 79 -9.33 2.66 10.27
CA LEU A 79 -9.28 4.00 10.86
C LEU A 79 -10.19 4.97 10.08
N ARG A 80 -10.15 4.93 8.74
CA ARG A 80 -11.01 5.76 7.88
C ARG A 80 -12.50 5.45 8.12
N LEU A 81 -12.86 4.17 8.15
CA LEU A 81 -14.26 3.74 8.40
C LEU A 81 -14.76 4.25 9.75
N ASN A 82 -13.90 4.32 10.75
CA ASN A 82 -14.22 4.80 12.09
C ASN A 82 -13.99 6.31 12.25
N LYS A 83 -13.61 7.02 11.18
CA LYS A 83 -13.35 8.46 11.17
C LYS A 83 -12.27 8.86 12.19
N ILE A 84 -11.27 8.01 12.40
CA ILE A 84 -10.13 8.28 13.28
C ILE A 84 -9.02 8.88 12.43
N PRO A 85 -8.63 10.14 12.65
CA PRO A 85 -7.53 10.76 11.89
C PRO A 85 -6.19 10.07 12.18
N TYR A 86 -5.39 9.89 11.15
CA TYR A 86 -4.07 9.26 11.27
C TYR A 86 -3.04 9.90 10.35
N GLN A 87 -1.78 9.61 10.63
CA GLN A 87 -0.65 10.00 9.78
C GLN A 87 0.34 8.85 9.66
N ILE A 88 0.97 8.73 8.49
CA ILE A 88 2.03 7.75 8.25
C ILE A 88 3.38 8.44 8.43
N PHE A 89 4.17 7.92 9.37
CA PHE A 89 5.53 8.40 9.59
C PHE A 89 6.49 7.75 8.58
N GLY A 90 7.31 8.57 7.93
CA GLY A 90 8.35 8.11 7.03
C GLY A 90 7.84 7.61 5.68
N GLY A 91 6.62 7.93 5.32
CA GLY A 91 6.02 7.46 4.07
C GLY A 91 4.73 8.18 3.73
N VAL A 92 3.95 7.54 2.88
CA VAL A 92 2.63 8.01 2.46
C VAL A 92 1.60 6.90 2.69
N SER A 93 0.33 7.27 2.79
CA SER A 93 -0.77 6.33 2.92
C SER A 93 -0.79 5.33 1.77
N PHE A 94 -1.37 4.17 1.99
CA PHE A 94 -1.25 2.99 1.11
C PHE A 94 -1.59 3.31 -0.34
N TYR A 95 -2.75 3.92 -0.59
CA TYR A 95 -3.20 4.20 -1.97
C TYR A 95 -2.42 5.35 -2.63
N ASN A 96 -1.60 6.08 -1.87
CA ASN A 96 -0.74 7.14 -2.38
C ASN A 96 0.67 6.66 -2.76
N ARG A 97 1.02 5.40 -2.46
CA ARG A 97 2.32 4.82 -2.82
C ARG A 97 2.46 4.72 -4.34
N LYS A 98 3.68 4.96 -4.83
CA LYS A 98 3.97 5.04 -6.26
C LYS A 98 3.54 3.76 -7.00
N GLU A 99 3.97 2.60 -6.52
CA GLU A 99 3.67 1.30 -7.15
C GLU A 99 2.17 0.99 -7.15
N ILE A 100 1.45 1.43 -6.12
CA ILE A 100 -0.01 1.28 -6.04
C ILE A 100 -0.67 2.20 -7.07
N LYS A 101 -0.27 3.48 -7.11
CA LYS A 101 -0.77 4.43 -8.12
C LYS A 101 -0.51 3.95 -9.55
N ASP A 102 0.62 3.27 -9.78
CA ASP A 102 0.96 2.73 -11.11
C ASP A 102 -0.05 1.64 -11.52
N VAL A 103 -0.37 0.69 -10.62
CA VAL A 103 -1.39 -0.35 -10.90
C VAL A 103 -2.77 0.28 -11.06
N LEU A 104 -3.16 1.16 -10.13
CA LEU A 104 -4.48 1.83 -10.18
C LEU A 104 -4.66 2.63 -11.46
N ALA A 105 -3.60 3.25 -11.99
CA ALA A 105 -3.68 4.01 -13.24
C ALA A 105 -4.01 3.10 -14.44
N TYR A 106 -3.48 1.86 -14.47
CA TYR A 106 -3.91 0.87 -15.48
C TYR A 106 -5.41 0.59 -15.36
N LEU A 107 -5.86 0.31 -14.14
CA LEU A 107 -7.27 -0.03 -13.89
C LEU A 107 -8.19 1.14 -14.28
N ARG A 108 -7.79 2.38 -13.97
CA ARG A 108 -8.56 3.58 -14.35
C ARG A 108 -8.66 3.74 -15.86
N VAL A 109 -7.57 3.55 -16.60
CA VAL A 109 -7.56 3.66 -18.08
C VAL A 109 -8.42 2.56 -18.71
N ILE A 110 -8.43 1.35 -18.12
CA ILE A 110 -9.27 0.24 -18.60
C ILE A 110 -10.77 0.62 -18.51
N ILE A 111 -11.18 1.24 -17.40
CA ILE A 111 -12.58 1.69 -17.21
C ILE A 111 -12.86 2.94 -18.02
N ASN A 112 -11.96 3.90 -18.01
CA ASN A 112 -12.14 5.20 -18.66
C ASN A 112 -10.87 5.60 -19.40
N SER A 113 -10.81 5.29 -20.68
CA SER A 113 -9.67 5.63 -21.53
C SER A 113 -9.49 7.14 -21.77
N SER A 114 -10.47 7.97 -21.34
CA SER A 114 -10.34 9.44 -21.34
C SER A 114 -9.63 9.98 -20.09
N ASP A 115 -9.23 9.14 -19.13
CA ASP A 115 -8.43 9.56 -17.98
C ASP A 115 -6.98 9.81 -18.44
N GLU A 116 -6.73 11.05 -18.85
CA GLU A 116 -5.44 11.44 -19.42
C GLU A 116 -4.30 11.42 -18.40
N GLU A 117 -4.60 11.71 -17.13
CA GLU A 117 -3.58 11.67 -16.07
C GLU A 117 -3.07 10.24 -15.88
N SER A 118 -3.99 9.29 -15.75
CA SER A 118 -3.65 7.87 -15.63
C SER A 118 -2.94 7.36 -16.89
N LEU A 119 -3.40 7.77 -18.07
CA LEU A 119 -2.79 7.35 -19.34
C LEU A 119 -1.34 7.85 -19.45
N LYS A 120 -1.08 9.12 -19.13
CA LYS A 120 0.28 9.70 -19.13
C LYS A 120 1.19 8.96 -18.15
N ARG A 121 0.64 8.53 -17.02
CA ARG A 121 1.39 7.79 -16.00
C ARG A 121 1.87 6.43 -16.50
N ILE A 122 1.01 5.69 -17.21
CA ILE A 122 1.29 4.30 -17.60
C ILE A 122 1.90 4.13 -18.99
N ILE A 123 1.82 5.11 -19.88
CA ILE A 123 2.22 4.95 -21.29
C ILE A 123 3.67 4.47 -21.42
N ASN A 124 4.55 4.87 -20.52
CA ASN A 124 5.95 4.43 -20.50
C ASN A 124 6.33 3.74 -19.18
N TYR A 125 5.38 3.15 -18.47
CA TYR A 125 5.66 2.37 -17.28
C TYR A 125 4.92 1.02 -17.34
N PRO A 126 5.63 -0.11 -17.22
CA PRO A 126 7.10 -0.27 -17.32
C PRO A 126 7.69 0.32 -18.59
N ALA A 127 9.01 0.57 -18.59
CA ALA A 127 9.69 1.28 -19.67
C ALA A 127 9.46 0.65 -21.04
N ARG A 128 8.85 1.39 -21.97
CA ARG A 128 8.56 0.97 -23.35
C ARG A 128 9.38 1.74 -24.38
N GLY A 129 10.19 2.69 -23.92
CA GLY A 129 10.92 3.58 -24.83
C GLY A 129 10.01 4.60 -25.52
N ILE A 130 8.92 5.00 -24.84
CA ILE A 130 8.04 6.09 -25.26
C ILE A 130 8.42 7.29 -24.40
N GLY A 131 9.34 8.11 -24.90
CA GLY A 131 9.88 9.23 -24.14
C GLY A 131 9.01 10.48 -24.15
N GLN A 132 9.40 11.47 -23.36
CA GLN A 132 8.65 12.71 -23.15
C GLN A 132 8.40 13.47 -24.46
N VAL A 133 9.35 13.44 -25.40
CA VAL A 133 9.20 14.08 -26.72
C VAL A 133 8.00 13.48 -27.47
N THR A 134 7.86 12.14 -27.42
CA THR A 134 6.74 11.43 -28.06
C THR A 134 5.41 11.81 -27.37
N ILE A 135 5.40 11.82 -26.03
CA ILE A 135 4.21 12.19 -25.25
C ILE A 135 3.77 13.61 -25.58
N ASN A 136 4.70 14.56 -25.64
CA ASN A 136 4.40 15.95 -26.01
C ASN A 136 3.81 16.07 -27.43
N LYS A 137 4.33 15.30 -28.41
CA LYS A 137 3.75 15.26 -29.74
C LYS A 137 2.31 14.75 -29.74
N ILE A 138 2.04 13.72 -28.92
CA ILE A 138 0.67 13.16 -28.77
C ILE A 138 -0.25 14.24 -28.18
N ILE A 139 0.18 14.95 -27.15
CA ILE A 139 -0.60 16.01 -26.49
C ILE A 139 -0.96 17.11 -27.51
N ILE A 140 0.03 17.58 -28.28
CA ILE A 140 -0.16 18.63 -29.28
C ILE A 140 -1.16 18.15 -30.36
N ALA A 141 -1.01 16.90 -30.82
CA ALA A 141 -1.90 16.33 -31.83
C ALA A 141 -3.34 16.16 -31.28
N ALA A 142 -3.48 15.73 -30.04
CA ALA A 142 -4.78 15.57 -29.37
C ALA A 142 -5.52 16.91 -29.33
N GLN A 143 -4.83 17.97 -28.92
CA GLN A 143 -5.39 19.33 -28.90
C GLN A 143 -5.78 19.80 -30.30
N LYS A 144 -4.90 19.60 -31.28
CA LYS A 144 -5.13 20.01 -32.68
C LYS A 144 -6.36 19.35 -33.27
N HIS A 145 -6.58 18.08 -32.98
CA HIS A 145 -7.68 17.28 -33.57
C HIS A 145 -8.90 17.17 -32.66
N ASN A 146 -8.86 17.78 -31.45
CA ASN A 146 -9.93 17.73 -30.46
C ASN A 146 -10.30 16.28 -30.08
N LEU A 147 -9.27 15.48 -29.82
CA LEU A 147 -9.37 14.06 -29.46
C LEU A 147 -8.79 13.82 -28.08
N THR A 148 -9.17 12.70 -27.44
CA THR A 148 -8.51 12.24 -26.22
C THR A 148 -7.08 11.77 -26.56
N LEU A 149 -6.20 11.69 -25.56
CA LEU A 149 -4.85 11.15 -25.78
C LEU A 149 -4.94 9.69 -26.27
N TYR A 150 -5.87 8.90 -25.71
CA TYR A 150 -6.06 7.50 -26.11
C TYR A 150 -6.43 7.40 -27.58
N ASP A 151 -7.43 8.15 -28.04
CA ASP A 151 -7.88 8.14 -29.44
C ASP A 151 -6.79 8.66 -30.37
N THR A 152 -6.04 9.66 -29.92
CA THR A 152 -4.90 10.20 -30.69
C THR A 152 -3.81 9.14 -30.91
N ILE A 153 -3.47 8.39 -29.84
CA ILE A 153 -2.49 7.30 -29.95
C ILE A 153 -3.03 6.20 -30.87
N LYS A 154 -4.29 5.83 -30.68
CA LYS A 154 -4.95 4.76 -31.45
C LYS A 154 -4.96 5.09 -32.95
N ASN A 155 -5.24 6.33 -33.29
CA ASN A 155 -5.39 6.78 -34.68
C ASN A 155 -4.13 7.51 -35.21
N HIS A 156 -2.98 7.37 -34.55
CA HIS A 156 -1.78 8.17 -34.88
C HIS A 156 -1.32 8.05 -36.32
N LYS A 157 -1.54 6.91 -36.96
CA LYS A 157 -1.20 6.67 -38.36
C LYS A 157 -2.11 7.47 -39.30
N GLU A 158 -3.43 7.41 -39.04
CA GLU A 158 -4.44 8.15 -39.82
C GLU A 158 -4.31 9.65 -39.66
N LEU A 159 -3.94 10.11 -38.46
CA LEU A 159 -3.69 11.53 -38.15
C LEU A 159 -2.32 12.01 -38.69
N SER A 160 -1.51 11.12 -39.26
CA SER A 160 -0.19 11.44 -39.82
C SER A 160 0.72 12.20 -38.86
N ILE A 161 0.80 11.75 -37.62
CA ILE A 161 1.54 12.47 -36.53
C ILE A 161 3.06 12.29 -36.66
N GLY A 162 3.60 11.82 -37.73
CA GLY A 162 5.04 11.83 -37.98
C GLY A 162 5.92 11.19 -36.89
N PHE A 163 5.55 9.97 -36.45
CA PHE A 163 6.41 9.17 -35.59
C PHE A 163 7.31 8.27 -36.44
N SER A 164 8.51 7.93 -35.96
CA SER A 164 9.33 6.89 -36.54
C SER A 164 8.60 5.53 -36.50
N GLY A 165 8.94 4.62 -37.39
CA GLY A 165 8.35 3.29 -37.41
C GLY A 165 8.45 2.56 -36.08
N SER A 166 9.60 2.66 -35.41
CA SER A 166 9.84 2.04 -34.10
C SER A 166 8.89 2.62 -33.03
N VAL A 167 8.72 3.94 -32.98
CA VAL A 167 7.81 4.58 -32.03
C VAL A 167 6.36 4.22 -32.33
N SER A 168 5.98 4.22 -33.60
CA SER A 168 4.63 3.85 -34.04
C SER A 168 4.27 2.42 -33.57
N ILE A 169 5.19 1.46 -33.72
CA ILE A 169 5.00 0.08 -33.24
C ILE A 169 4.79 0.04 -31.71
N LYS A 170 5.61 0.79 -30.95
CA LYS A 170 5.49 0.84 -29.48
C LYS A 170 4.13 1.40 -29.05
N LEU A 171 3.68 2.46 -29.70
CA LEU A 171 2.37 3.06 -29.41
C LEU A 171 1.23 2.09 -29.75
N GLN A 172 1.33 1.40 -30.90
CA GLN A 172 0.34 0.40 -31.30
C GLN A 172 0.29 -0.75 -30.28
N ASN A 173 1.44 -1.30 -29.89
CA ASN A 173 1.51 -2.39 -28.91
C ASN A 173 0.89 -1.97 -27.58
N PHE A 174 1.11 -0.73 -27.16
CA PHE A 174 0.53 -0.20 -25.93
C PHE A 174 -1.00 -0.14 -26.03
N ILE A 175 -1.55 0.39 -27.12
CA ILE A 175 -3.02 0.46 -27.33
C ILE A 175 -3.62 -0.95 -27.38
N GLU A 176 -2.97 -1.88 -28.11
CA GLU A 176 -3.44 -3.27 -28.19
C GLU A 176 -3.50 -3.93 -26.81
N LEU A 177 -2.49 -3.69 -25.96
CA LEU A 177 -2.49 -4.17 -24.57
C LEU A 177 -3.71 -3.62 -23.80
N ILE A 178 -3.96 -2.31 -23.89
CA ILE A 178 -5.09 -1.68 -23.19
C ILE A 178 -6.42 -2.24 -23.74
N ASP A 179 -6.56 -2.36 -25.08
CA ASP A 179 -7.79 -2.88 -25.70
C ASP A 179 -8.06 -4.34 -25.25
N VAL A 180 -7.03 -5.17 -25.17
CA VAL A 180 -7.16 -6.55 -24.65
C VAL A 180 -7.66 -6.51 -23.19
N LEU A 181 -7.06 -5.69 -22.35
CA LEU A 181 -7.46 -5.59 -20.94
C LEU A 181 -8.89 -5.04 -20.79
N LYS A 182 -9.34 -4.13 -21.66
CA LYS A 182 -10.72 -3.64 -21.69
C LYS A 182 -11.71 -4.78 -22.02
N ILE A 183 -11.34 -5.68 -22.93
CA ILE A 183 -12.16 -6.86 -23.26
C ILE A 183 -12.21 -7.81 -22.05
N GLU A 184 -11.08 -8.04 -21.39
CA GLU A 184 -11.01 -8.89 -20.20
C GLU A 184 -11.86 -8.32 -19.03
N ASN A 185 -11.92 -7.00 -18.89
CA ASN A 185 -12.76 -6.34 -17.88
C ASN A 185 -14.25 -6.71 -17.99
N GLN A 186 -14.72 -7.08 -19.18
CA GLN A 186 -16.12 -7.50 -19.39
C GLN A 186 -16.39 -8.93 -18.87
N LYS A 187 -15.35 -9.69 -18.55
CA LYS A 187 -15.44 -11.12 -18.21
C LYS A 187 -14.93 -11.43 -16.81
N LEU A 188 -14.00 -10.63 -16.30
CA LEU A 188 -13.29 -10.88 -15.05
C LEU A 188 -13.79 -9.95 -13.95
N ASN A 189 -13.79 -10.43 -12.71
CA ASN A 189 -14.02 -9.58 -11.56
C ASN A 189 -12.78 -8.67 -11.32
N ALA A 190 -12.88 -7.71 -10.40
CA ALA A 190 -11.81 -6.75 -10.13
C ALA A 190 -10.49 -7.43 -9.73
N PHE A 191 -10.54 -8.50 -8.93
CA PHE A 191 -9.34 -9.23 -8.48
C PHE A 191 -8.63 -9.90 -9.65
N ASP A 192 -9.36 -10.70 -10.42
CA ASP A 192 -8.79 -11.44 -11.56
C ASP A 192 -8.27 -10.49 -12.63
N LEU A 193 -8.99 -9.40 -12.91
CA LEU A 193 -8.54 -8.38 -13.86
C LEU A 193 -7.25 -7.70 -13.38
N THR A 194 -7.18 -7.33 -12.10
CA THR A 194 -5.96 -6.70 -11.55
C THR A 194 -4.77 -7.63 -11.66
N LYS A 195 -4.98 -8.92 -11.38
CA LYS A 195 -3.95 -9.95 -11.54
C LYS A 195 -3.48 -10.02 -13.01
N GLU A 196 -4.43 -10.05 -13.97
CA GLU A 196 -4.12 -10.03 -15.40
C GLU A 196 -3.31 -8.78 -15.79
N VAL A 197 -3.67 -7.61 -15.25
CA VAL A 197 -2.92 -6.36 -15.48
C VAL A 197 -1.48 -6.53 -14.99
N ILE A 198 -1.29 -6.96 -13.73
CA ILE A 198 0.05 -7.13 -13.13
C ILE A 198 0.89 -8.07 -13.97
N ASP A 199 0.33 -9.19 -14.41
CA ASP A 199 1.02 -10.24 -15.16
C ASP A 199 1.34 -9.79 -16.60
N LYS A 200 0.34 -9.33 -17.36
CA LYS A 200 0.53 -8.93 -18.78
C LYS A 200 1.43 -7.71 -18.92
N VAL A 201 1.31 -6.75 -17.99
CA VAL A 201 2.16 -5.55 -17.96
C VAL A 201 3.55 -5.88 -17.41
N ARG A 202 3.70 -6.99 -16.66
CA ARG A 202 4.95 -7.44 -16.03
C ARG A 202 5.42 -6.46 -14.94
N ILE A 203 4.48 -5.99 -14.12
CA ILE A 203 4.77 -5.01 -13.06
C ILE A 203 5.73 -5.60 -12.03
N ILE A 204 5.50 -6.86 -11.61
CA ILE A 204 6.38 -7.53 -10.62
C ILE A 204 7.80 -7.67 -11.17
N ASP A 205 7.96 -8.02 -12.47
CA ASP A 205 9.30 -8.12 -13.07
C ASP A 205 10.03 -6.77 -13.08
N GLU A 206 9.29 -5.70 -13.30
CA GLU A 206 9.86 -4.34 -13.24
C GLU A 206 10.31 -3.99 -11.81
N LEU A 207 9.49 -4.31 -10.81
CA LEU A 207 9.81 -4.05 -9.41
C LEU A 207 10.98 -4.90 -8.90
N LYS A 208 11.11 -6.15 -9.37
CA LYS A 208 12.21 -7.05 -9.02
C LYS A 208 13.60 -6.57 -9.47
N LYS A 209 13.66 -5.58 -10.35
CA LYS A 209 14.95 -4.97 -10.73
C LYS A 209 15.61 -4.21 -9.58
N ASP A 210 14.82 -3.81 -8.59
CA ASP A 210 15.28 -3.15 -7.36
C ASP A 210 15.30 -4.21 -6.25
N GLU A 211 16.50 -4.73 -5.95
CA GLU A 211 16.71 -5.78 -4.92
C GLU A 211 16.85 -5.17 -3.51
N SER A 212 16.72 -3.86 -3.37
CA SER A 212 16.79 -3.20 -2.06
C SER A 212 15.60 -3.58 -1.18
N PRO A 213 15.68 -3.36 0.15
CA PRO A 213 14.51 -3.55 1.03
C PRO A 213 13.29 -2.74 0.58
N GLU A 214 13.50 -1.55 0.00
CA GLU A 214 12.43 -0.73 -0.58
C GLU A 214 11.77 -1.41 -1.79
N GLY A 215 12.58 -2.03 -2.66
CA GLY A 215 12.07 -2.79 -3.82
C GLY A 215 11.21 -3.97 -3.38
N ILE A 216 11.68 -4.72 -2.37
CA ILE A 216 10.91 -5.84 -1.79
C ILE A 216 9.59 -5.31 -1.20
N SER A 217 9.65 -4.22 -0.46
CA SER A 217 8.45 -3.60 0.13
C SER A 217 7.43 -3.19 -0.93
N ARG A 218 7.87 -2.69 -2.10
CA ARG A 218 6.97 -2.34 -3.21
C ARG A 218 6.24 -3.57 -3.77
N ILE A 219 6.92 -4.71 -3.86
CA ILE A 219 6.30 -5.97 -4.31
C ILE A 219 5.24 -6.41 -3.29
N GLU A 220 5.58 -6.37 -1.99
CA GLU A 220 4.63 -6.67 -0.91
C GLU A 220 3.39 -5.77 -0.99
N ASN A 221 3.59 -4.48 -1.26
CA ASN A 221 2.49 -3.51 -1.41
C ASN A 221 1.58 -3.88 -2.58
N VAL A 222 2.13 -4.30 -3.72
CA VAL A 222 1.31 -4.74 -4.88
C VAL A 222 0.51 -6.01 -4.53
N GLN A 223 1.11 -6.94 -3.80
CA GLN A 223 0.41 -8.13 -3.32
C GLN A 223 -0.71 -7.76 -2.34
N GLU A 224 -0.44 -6.80 -1.45
CA GLU A 224 -1.43 -6.30 -0.51
C GLU A 224 -2.59 -5.58 -1.21
N LEU A 225 -2.35 -4.91 -2.33
CA LEU A 225 -3.42 -4.33 -3.15
C LEU A 225 -4.38 -5.44 -3.64
N LEU A 226 -3.84 -6.57 -4.08
CA LEU A 226 -4.66 -7.72 -4.49
C LEU A 226 -5.50 -8.25 -3.31
N ASN A 227 -4.92 -8.33 -2.12
CA ASN A 227 -5.66 -8.72 -0.92
C ASN A 227 -6.81 -7.73 -0.65
N GLY A 228 -6.54 -6.43 -0.72
CA GLY A 228 -7.56 -5.38 -0.53
C GLY A 228 -8.71 -5.47 -1.52
N ILE A 229 -8.42 -5.79 -2.77
CA ILE A 229 -9.46 -5.98 -3.80
C ILE A 229 -10.28 -7.24 -3.49
N ARG A 230 -9.63 -8.32 -3.06
CA ARG A 230 -10.33 -9.55 -2.66
C ARG A 230 -11.28 -9.29 -1.49
N ASP A 231 -10.78 -8.62 -0.45
CA ASP A 231 -11.58 -8.26 0.73
C ASP A 231 -12.80 -7.43 0.31
N PHE A 232 -12.59 -6.45 -0.56
CA PHE A 232 -13.65 -5.58 -1.09
C PHE A 232 -14.73 -6.41 -1.80
N ILE A 233 -14.33 -7.35 -2.66
CA ILE A 233 -15.27 -8.22 -3.39
C ILE A 233 -16.05 -9.09 -2.40
N GLU A 234 -15.39 -9.64 -1.39
CA GLU A 234 -16.04 -10.51 -0.38
C GLU A 234 -17.08 -9.72 0.44
N ASP A 235 -16.75 -8.52 0.86
CA ASP A 235 -17.68 -7.64 1.58
C ASP A 235 -18.88 -7.25 0.71
N GLN A 236 -18.68 -7.06 -0.61
CA GLN A 236 -19.76 -6.69 -1.54
C GLN A 236 -20.70 -7.85 -1.87
N LYS A 237 -20.26 -9.11 -1.81
CA LYS A 237 -21.08 -10.28 -2.11
C LYS A 237 -22.36 -10.37 -1.25
N GLU A 238 -22.32 -9.79 -0.06
CA GLU A 238 -23.47 -9.77 0.85
C GLU A 238 -24.50 -8.69 0.49
N ILE A 239 -24.15 -7.73 -0.37
CA ILE A 239 -24.94 -6.51 -0.59
C ILE A 239 -25.55 -6.45 -2.00
N VAL A 240 -24.82 -6.82 -3.05
CA VAL A 240 -25.27 -6.66 -4.45
C VAL A 240 -24.71 -7.76 -5.35
N ASP A 241 -25.57 -8.29 -6.19
CA ASP A 241 -25.22 -9.23 -7.26
C ASP A 241 -24.72 -8.45 -8.50
N SER A 242 -23.68 -7.63 -8.32
CA SER A 242 -23.13 -6.79 -9.39
C SER A 242 -21.74 -7.28 -9.85
N ASN A 243 -21.56 -7.31 -11.16
CA ASN A 243 -20.29 -7.69 -11.78
C ASN A 243 -19.31 -6.49 -11.92
N ASP A 244 -19.72 -5.27 -11.56
CA ASP A 244 -18.89 -4.07 -11.72
C ASP A 244 -18.17 -3.68 -10.43
N ASN A 245 -17.49 -4.64 -9.83
CA ASN A 245 -16.73 -4.42 -8.59
C ASN A 245 -15.55 -3.46 -8.80
N LEU A 246 -14.99 -3.35 -10.01
CA LEU A 246 -13.80 -2.54 -10.25
C LEU A 246 -14.09 -1.05 -10.16
N SER A 247 -15.18 -0.56 -10.78
CA SER A 247 -15.56 0.85 -10.71
C SER A 247 -15.86 1.29 -9.27
N GLU A 248 -16.55 0.42 -8.52
CA GLU A 248 -16.88 0.67 -7.11
C GLU A 248 -15.60 0.69 -6.24
N PHE A 249 -14.70 -0.25 -6.46
CA PHE A 249 -13.41 -0.29 -5.77
C PHE A 249 -12.61 1.00 -6.02
N LEU A 250 -12.49 1.42 -7.28
CA LEU A 250 -11.75 2.64 -7.64
C LEU A 250 -12.41 3.89 -7.03
N SER A 251 -13.74 3.92 -6.90
CA SER A 251 -14.46 5.02 -6.21
C SER A 251 -14.10 5.05 -4.73
N THR A 252 -14.07 3.89 -4.07
CA THR A 252 -13.66 3.77 -2.67
C THR A 252 -12.22 4.26 -2.47
N VAL A 253 -11.32 3.89 -3.36
CA VAL A 253 -9.92 4.34 -3.33
C VAL A 253 -9.83 5.87 -3.46
N SER A 254 -10.62 6.47 -4.37
CA SER A 254 -10.63 7.93 -4.55
C SER A 254 -11.08 8.65 -3.27
N LEU A 255 -12.15 8.16 -2.64
CA LEU A 255 -12.62 8.70 -1.36
C LEU A 255 -11.56 8.55 -0.25
N SER A 256 -10.83 7.44 -0.24
CA SER A 256 -9.75 7.19 0.74
C SER A 256 -8.61 8.20 0.58
N THR A 257 -8.21 8.48 -0.66
CA THR A 257 -7.12 9.43 -0.92
C THR A 257 -7.54 10.87 -0.58
N ASP A 258 -8.80 11.22 -0.75
CA ASP A 258 -9.34 12.54 -0.35
C ASP A 258 -9.31 12.70 1.17
N PHE A 259 -9.65 11.65 1.93
CA PHE A 259 -9.58 11.65 3.40
C PHE A 259 -8.14 11.93 3.88
N ASP A 260 -7.15 11.34 3.24
CA ASP A 260 -5.73 11.47 3.61
C ASP A 260 -5.18 12.90 3.41
N LEU A 261 -5.83 13.74 2.60
CA LEU A 261 -5.41 15.12 2.34
C LEU A 261 -5.86 16.11 3.43
N ASN A 262 -6.57 15.65 4.45
CA ASN A 262 -7.15 16.51 5.48
C ASN A 262 -6.10 17.08 6.44
N ASN A 263 -6.44 18.19 6.98
CA ASN A 263 -5.84 19.21 7.85
C ASN A 263 -4.54 18.80 8.60
N PRO A 264 -3.41 19.50 8.36
CA PRO A 264 -2.14 19.19 9.05
C PRO A 264 -2.16 19.45 10.57
N ASP A 265 -3.06 20.29 11.06
CA ASP A 265 -3.14 20.66 12.49
C ASP A 265 -4.08 19.74 13.28
N GLU A 266 -4.64 18.71 12.68
CA GLU A 266 -5.55 17.78 13.30
C GLU A 266 -4.82 16.81 14.25
N ASP A 267 -5.46 16.47 15.38
CA ASP A 267 -4.98 15.47 16.33
C ASP A 267 -5.05 14.08 15.67
N LYS A 268 -3.93 13.39 15.48
CA LYS A 268 -3.81 12.18 14.63
C LYS A 268 -3.08 11.04 15.32
N VAL A 269 -3.57 9.82 15.10
CA VAL A 269 -2.85 8.59 15.45
C VAL A 269 -1.62 8.44 14.55
N SER A 270 -0.48 8.05 15.12
CA SER A 270 0.78 7.85 14.36
C SER A 270 0.92 6.38 13.96
N LEU A 271 1.05 6.14 12.65
CA LEU A 271 1.30 4.81 12.07
C LEU A 271 2.74 4.76 11.56
N MET A 272 3.49 3.72 11.92
CA MET A 272 4.89 3.60 11.47
C MET A 272 5.39 2.17 11.60
N THR A 273 6.48 1.88 10.89
CA THR A 273 7.19 0.62 11.13
C THR A 273 7.94 0.69 12.47
N LEU A 274 8.16 -0.47 13.07
CA LEU A 274 8.97 -0.59 14.30
C LEU A 274 10.37 0.03 14.12
N HIS A 275 10.95 -0.02 12.93
CA HIS A 275 12.26 0.61 12.67
C HIS A 275 12.21 2.14 12.86
N LEU A 276 11.12 2.75 12.44
CA LEU A 276 10.95 4.22 12.52
C LEU A 276 10.56 4.69 13.92
N SER A 277 10.06 3.81 14.78
CA SER A 277 9.65 4.17 16.14
C SER A 277 10.84 4.35 17.08
N LYS A 278 12.04 3.90 16.68
CA LYS A 278 13.23 3.97 17.54
C LYS A 278 13.51 5.42 17.99
N GLY A 279 13.50 5.62 19.31
CA GLY A 279 13.76 6.92 19.92
C GLY A 279 12.53 7.81 20.05
N LEU A 280 11.35 7.33 19.64
CA LEU A 280 10.07 8.01 19.88
C LEU A 280 9.39 7.40 21.12
N GLU A 281 8.52 8.18 21.74
CA GLU A 281 7.75 7.74 22.91
C GLU A 281 6.30 8.14 22.75
N PHE A 282 5.40 7.23 23.07
CA PHE A 282 3.96 7.45 23.02
C PHE A 282 3.31 6.92 24.30
N ARG A 283 2.22 7.53 24.70
CA ARG A 283 1.49 7.12 25.90
C ARG A 283 0.82 5.76 25.72
N HIS A 284 0.31 5.49 24.51
CA HIS A 284 -0.34 4.23 24.15
C HIS A 284 0.30 3.69 22.87
N VAL A 285 0.79 2.47 22.92
CA VAL A 285 1.44 1.81 21.81
C VAL A 285 0.72 0.51 21.49
N PHE A 286 0.36 0.31 20.23
CA PHE A 286 -0.20 -0.92 19.71
C PHE A 286 0.81 -1.54 18.73
N ILE A 287 1.25 -2.76 18.98
CA ILE A 287 2.10 -3.51 18.06
C ILE A 287 1.21 -4.57 17.43
N VAL A 288 1.11 -4.56 16.10
CA VAL A 288 0.18 -5.39 15.34
C VAL A 288 0.91 -6.39 14.44
N GLY A 289 0.20 -7.42 14.01
CA GLY A 289 0.73 -8.43 13.10
C GLY A 289 1.79 -9.32 13.75
N LEU A 290 1.64 -9.65 15.04
CA LEU A 290 2.56 -10.55 15.77
C LEU A 290 2.16 -12.00 15.46
N GLU A 291 2.58 -12.48 14.29
CA GLU A 291 2.25 -13.83 13.84
C GLU A 291 3.40 -14.41 12.99
N GLU A 292 3.43 -15.74 12.91
CA GLU A 292 4.46 -16.45 12.15
C GLU A 292 4.51 -15.97 10.70
N ASP A 293 5.71 -15.90 10.15
CA ASP A 293 6.03 -15.48 8.78
C ASP A 293 5.85 -13.97 8.53
N LEU A 294 5.26 -13.22 9.45
CA LEU A 294 5.06 -11.78 9.35
C LEU A 294 5.94 -11.02 10.35
N PHE A 295 5.82 -11.34 11.63
CA PHE A 295 6.70 -10.82 12.68
C PHE A 295 6.84 -11.88 13.79
N PRO A 296 7.93 -12.65 13.78
CA PRO A 296 9.13 -12.53 12.94
C PRO A 296 8.89 -12.87 11.47
N SER A 297 9.62 -12.19 10.58
CA SER A 297 9.51 -12.35 9.13
C SER A 297 9.95 -13.76 8.70
N ALA A 298 9.28 -14.36 7.71
CA ALA A 298 9.66 -15.63 7.10
C ALA A 298 11.15 -15.62 6.65
N LEU A 299 11.64 -14.49 6.19
CA LEU A 299 13.02 -14.33 5.72
C LEU A 299 14.04 -14.42 6.87
N SER A 300 13.61 -14.22 8.12
CA SER A 300 14.49 -14.21 9.29
C SER A 300 14.67 -15.58 9.95
N TYR A 301 14.08 -16.65 9.40
CA TYR A 301 14.26 -18.00 9.94
C TYR A 301 15.51 -18.72 9.43
N ASN A 302 16.19 -18.13 8.45
CA ASN A 302 17.34 -18.78 7.82
C ASN A 302 18.55 -18.90 8.76
N THR A 303 18.72 -17.91 9.63
CA THR A 303 19.82 -17.93 10.62
C THR A 303 19.32 -17.46 11.98
N ARG A 304 20.00 -17.95 13.01
CA ARG A 304 19.75 -17.51 14.39
C ARG A 304 19.98 -15.99 14.55
N SER A 305 20.98 -15.46 13.87
CA SER A 305 21.33 -14.03 13.92
C SER A 305 20.17 -13.16 13.40
N GLU A 306 19.52 -13.60 12.32
CA GLU A 306 18.35 -12.88 11.77
C GLU A 306 17.17 -12.90 12.74
N LEU A 307 16.91 -14.04 13.38
CA LEU A 307 15.85 -14.15 14.38
C LEU A 307 16.16 -13.28 15.62
N GLU A 308 17.43 -13.22 16.02
CA GLU A 308 17.86 -12.33 17.13
C GLU A 308 17.67 -10.86 16.76
N GLU A 309 17.83 -10.50 15.48
CA GLU A 309 17.58 -9.12 14.99
C GLU A 309 16.08 -8.78 15.01
N GLU A 310 15.22 -9.70 14.63
CA GLU A 310 13.75 -9.51 14.75
C GLU A 310 13.38 -9.29 16.22
N ARG A 311 14.02 -10.02 17.15
CA ARG A 311 13.79 -9.85 18.58
C ARG A 311 14.30 -8.49 19.07
N ARG A 312 15.42 -7.99 18.55
CA ARG A 312 15.92 -6.63 18.85
C ARG A 312 14.90 -5.57 18.34
N LEU A 313 14.34 -5.81 17.18
CA LEU A 313 13.33 -4.90 16.63
C LEU A 313 12.06 -4.87 17.49
N PHE A 314 11.61 -6.04 17.94
CA PHE A 314 10.47 -6.14 18.88
C PHE A 314 10.79 -5.43 20.21
N TYR A 315 12.01 -5.58 20.70
CA TYR A 315 12.48 -4.90 21.93
C TYR A 315 12.40 -3.36 21.77
N VAL A 316 12.63 -2.82 20.57
CA VAL A 316 12.48 -1.37 20.31
C VAL A 316 11.03 -0.92 20.52
N GLY A 317 10.04 -1.72 20.14
CA GLY A 317 8.62 -1.46 20.36
C GLY A 317 8.22 -1.33 21.83
N UNK A 318 9.04 -1.95 22.64
CA UNK A 318 8.87 -1.92 23.87
C UNK A 318 9.30 -0.94 24.49
#